data_945f24d5b7285f70f3ad4e54db1c5729
#
_entry.id   945f24d5b7285f70f3ad4e54db1c5729
#
_cell.length_a   1.000
_cell.length_b   1.000
_cell.length_c   1.000
_cell.angle_alpha   90.00
_cell.angle_beta   90.00
_cell.angle_gamma   90.00
#
_symmetry.space_group_name_H-M   'P 1'
#
loop_
_entity.id
_entity.type
_entity.pdbx_description
1 polymer ?
#
loop_
_entity_poly.entity_id
_entity_poly.type
_entity_poly.pdbx_seq_one_letter_code
_entity_poly.pdbx_strand_id
1 'polypeptide(L)'
;MMKKHLLSIILLCLLFSLTACNRQTSGNSSTSDGNTQLSGKHHVAIEVNNYGTIEVELDADTAPITVTNFIKLANSGFYNGLTFHRVIDGFMIQGGDPNGDGTGGSSEKINGEFKSNGVQNNISHVRGTISMARSSANNSASSQFFIMQKDTPSLDGQYAAFGTVTSGMDIVDKICKDCTDTNQNGVITDKSKQPVISTIRVVN
;
A
#
# COMPACT_ATOMS: atom_id res chain seq x y z
N MET A 1 9.90 -52.70 55.78
CA MET A 1 11.16 -53.47 55.83
C MET A 1 12.24 -52.72 55.16
N MET A 2 13.14 -52.23 55.94
CA MET A 2 14.61 -52.25 55.85
C MET A 2 15.22 -51.44 54.72
N LYS A 3 15.79 -50.30 55.09
CA LYS A 3 17.23 -50.12 55.53
C LYS A 3 18.12 -50.13 54.30
N LYS A 4 19.08 -49.26 54.06
CA LYS A 4 19.98 -48.43 54.87
C LYS A 4 21.00 -47.79 53.88
N HIS A 5 21.42 -46.64 54.23
CA HIS A 5 22.81 -46.13 54.39
C HIS A 5 23.63 -45.86 53.10
N LEU A 6 24.37 -44.85 52.93
CA LEU A 6 25.15 -43.87 53.69
C LEU A 6 26.38 -43.52 52.86
N LEU A 7 26.78 -42.30 52.95
CA LEU A 7 28.10 -41.67 53.05
C LEU A 7 28.69 -41.07 51.75
N SER A 8 28.62 -39.80 51.62
CA SER A 8 29.64 -38.78 51.98
C SER A 8 31.06 -39.07 51.48
N ILE A 9 31.57 -38.25 50.58
CA ILE A 9 32.95 -37.74 50.62
C ILE A 9 32.99 -36.36 49.94
N ILE A 10 33.39 -35.40 50.76
CA ILE A 10 33.78 -34.02 50.41
C ILE A 10 35.20 -34.11 49.82
N LEU A 11 35.44 -33.45 48.71
CA LEU A 11 36.79 -33.00 48.41
C LEU A 11 36.75 -31.61 47.78
N LEU A 12 37.25 -30.71 48.58
CA LEU A 12 37.61 -29.31 48.35
C LEU A 12 38.89 -29.23 47.52
N CYS A 13 38.87 -28.55 46.37
CA CYS A 13 40.11 -27.96 45.82
C CYS A 13 39.87 -26.61 45.17
N LEU A 14 40.60 -25.69 45.67
CA LEU A 14 40.70 -24.27 45.45
C LEU A 14 41.12 -23.86 44.00
N LEU A 15 40.54 -22.74 43.59
CA LEU A 15 41.17 -21.56 42.91
C LEU A 15 42.00 -21.82 41.63
N PHE A 16 41.50 -21.27 40.52
CA PHE A 16 42.28 -20.31 39.73
C PHE A 16 41.34 -19.41 38.94
N SER A 17 41.34 -18.14 39.31
CA SER A 17 40.72 -17.04 38.63
C SER A 17 41.53 -16.72 37.34
N LEU A 18 40.92 -16.85 36.19
CA LEU A 18 41.42 -16.21 34.95
C LEU A 18 40.29 -15.38 34.37
N THR A 19 40.38 -14.09 34.60
CA THR A 19 39.57 -13.05 34.00
C THR A 19 39.91 -12.96 32.52
N ALA A 20 39.12 -13.59 31.67
CA ALA A 20 39.13 -13.32 30.23
C ALA A 20 38.00 -12.35 29.91
N CYS A 21 38.35 -11.09 29.70
CA CYS A 21 37.48 -10.11 29.05
C CYS A 21 37.12 -10.58 27.65
N ASN A 22 35.99 -11.23 27.50
CA ASN A 22 35.42 -11.49 26.19
C ASN A 22 34.56 -10.28 25.80
N ARG A 23 35.13 -9.44 24.94
CA ARG A 23 34.47 -8.30 24.32
C ARG A 23 33.47 -8.85 23.32
N GLN A 24 32.24 -9.06 23.79
CA GLN A 24 31.14 -9.43 22.93
C GLN A 24 30.79 -8.21 22.06
N THR A 25 31.30 -8.22 20.84
CA THR A 25 30.72 -7.38 19.76
C THR A 25 29.32 -7.88 19.50
N SER A 26 28.34 -7.15 20.03
CA SER A 26 26.94 -7.32 19.65
C SER A 26 26.81 -6.93 18.17
N GLY A 27 26.99 -7.88 17.30
CA GLY A 27 26.52 -7.80 15.94
C GLY A 27 24.99 -7.79 15.99
N ASN A 28 24.40 -6.62 15.92
CA ASN A 28 22.97 -6.46 15.75
C ASN A 28 22.64 -6.87 14.30
N SER A 29 22.50 -8.17 14.07
CA SER A 29 21.85 -8.66 12.86
C SER A 29 20.37 -8.43 13.05
N SER A 30 19.90 -7.24 12.68
CA SER A 30 18.50 -7.01 12.42
C SER A 30 18.10 -7.92 11.26
N THR A 31 17.56 -9.07 11.58
CA THR A 31 16.68 -9.78 10.68
C THR A 31 15.49 -8.84 10.45
N SER A 32 15.48 -8.16 9.30
CA SER A 32 14.31 -7.43 8.85
C SER A 32 13.22 -8.47 8.58
N ASP A 33 12.36 -8.68 9.57
CA ASP A 33 11.07 -9.32 9.34
C ASP A 33 10.36 -8.53 8.24
N GLY A 34 9.92 -9.20 7.18
CA GLY A 34 9.36 -8.63 5.96
C GLY A 34 8.01 -7.90 6.13
N ASN A 35 7.82 -7.23 7.26
CA ASN A 35 6.59 -6.50 7.61
C ASN A 35 6.87 -5.08 8.16
N THR A 36 8.01 -4.47 7.83
CA THR A 36 8.28 -3.09 8.22
C THR A 36 7.46 -2.16 7.34
N GLN A 37 6.49 -1.46 7.94
CA GLN A 37 5.74 -0.42 7.24
C GLN A 37 6.64 0.75 6.88
N LEU A 38 6.39 1.34 5.73
CA LEU A 38 7.06 2.57 5.29
C LEU A 38 6.60 3.75 6.14
N SER A 39 7.42 4.79 6.17
CA SER A 39 7.15 6.08 6.81
C SER A 39 7.66 7.22 5.93
N GLY A 40 7.21 8.44 6.18
CA GLY A 40 7.60 9.61 5.41
C GLY A 40 6.89 9.72 4.06
N LYS A 41 7.48 10.52 3.17
CA LYS A 41 6.95 10.75 1.83
C LYS A 41 7.68 9.89 0.82
N HIS A 42 6.91 9.34 -0.12
CA HIS A 42 7.42 8.55 -1.24
C HIS A 42 6.84 9.08 -2.53
N HIS A 43 7.57 8.97 -3.62
CA HIS A 43 7.11 9.44 -4.93
C HIS A 43 6.97 8.27 -5.89
N VAL A 44 5.91 8.29 -6.68
CA VAL A 44 5.70 7.32 -7.75
C VAL A 44 5.32 8.02 -9.05
N ALA A 45 5.68 7.40 -10.16
CA ALA A 45 5.26 7.79 -11.50
C ALA A 45 4.35 6.70 -12.06
N ILE A 46 3.12 7.06 -12.42
CA ILE A 46 2.14 6.21 -13.09
C ILE A 46 2.19 6.56 -14.57
N GLU A 47 2.77 5.68 -15.38
CA GLU A 47 2.84 5.86 -16.81
C GLU A 47 1.61 5.27 -17.50
N VAL A 48 0.88 6.07 -18.26
CA VAL A 48 -0.35 5.65 -18.95
C VAL A 48 -0.12 5.73 -20.45
N ASN A 49 -0.29 4.61 -21.15
CA ASN A 49 -0.09 4.51 -22.60
C ASN A 49 -0.90 5.55 -23.35
N ASN A 50 -0.26 6.29 -24.24
CA ASN A 50 -0.83 7.34 -25.09
C ASN A 50 -1.37 8.58 -24.33
N TYR A 51 -1.21 8.64 -23.00
CA TYR A 51 -1.66 9.77 -22.19
C TYR A 51 -0.49 10.53 -21.58
N GLY A 52 0.49 9.82 -21.01
CA GLY A 52 1.65 10.42 -20.33
C GLY A 52 1.86 9.89 -18.93
N THR A 53 2.53 10.68 -18.09
CA THR A 53 2.92 10.29 -16.73
C THR A 53 2.18 11.13 -15.68
N ILE A 54 1.55 10.48 -14.72
CA ILE A 54 0.96 11.09 -13.53
C ILE A 54 1.94 10.88 -12.38
N GLU A 55 2.45 11.95 -11.79
CA GLU A 55 3.36 11.90 -10.64
C GLU A 55 2.57 12.08 -9.35
N VAL A 56 2.88 11.27 -8.34
CA VAL A 56 2.13 11.22 -7.08
C VAL A 56 3.09 11.20 -5.91
N GLU A 57 2.87 12.06 -4.93
CA GLU A 57 3.46 11.96 -3.59
C GLU A 57 2.55 11.13 -2.69
N LEU A 58 3.10 10.06 -2.12
CA LEU A 58 2.44 9.16 -1.19
C LEU A 58 2.82 9.52 0.26
N ASP A 59 1.88 9.44 1.19
CA ASP A 59 2.04 9.82 2.60
C ASP A 59 1.99 8.57 3.50
N ALA A 60 3.15 7.97 3.75
CA ALA A 60 3.28 6.81 4.61
C ALA A 60 3.20 7.16 6.12
N ASP A 61 3.25 8.43 6.49
CA ASP A 61 3.00 8.84 7.88
C ASP A 61 1.49 8.82 8.20
N THR A 62 0.65 9.12 7.22
CA THR A 62 -0.81 9.11 7.37
C THR A 62 -1.42 7.74 7.07
N ALA A 63 -0.90 7.02 6.07
CA ALA A 63 -1.44 5.72 5.63
C ALA A 63 -0.33 4.68 5.39
N PRO A 64 0.42 4.28 6.44
CA PRO A 64 1.60 3.43 6.31
C PRO A 64 1.31 2.04 5.71
N ILE A 65 0.20 1.41 6.07
CA ILE A 65 -0.19 0.09 5.55
C ILE A 65 -0.49 0.21 4.05
N THR A 66 -1.26 1.21 3.68
CA THR A 66 -1.70 1.45 2.30
C THR A 66 -0.52 1.77 1.40
N VAL A 67 0.36 2.70 1.81
CA VAL A 67 1.54 3.08 1.04
C VAL A 67 2.51 1.92 0.90
N THR A 68 2.76 1.16 1.98
CA THR A 68 3.62 -0.03 1.94
C THR A 68 3.10 -1.07 0.94
N ASN A 69 1.79 -1.36 0.97
CA ASN A 69 1.16 -2.29 0.04
C ASN A 69 1.25 -1.79 -1.40
N PHE A 70 0.91 -0.53 -1.64
CA PHE A 70 0.94 0.06 -2.98
C PHE A 70 2.36 0.02 -3.58
N ILE A 71 3.39 0.42 -2.83
CA ILE A 71 4.79 0.39 -3.26
C ILE A 71 5.28 -1.05 -3.48
N LYS A 72 4.92 -1.99 -2.60
CA LYS A 72 5.22 -3.43 -2.78
C LYS A 72 4.67 -3.95 -4.11
N LEU A 73 3.42 -3.63 -4.42
CA LEU A 73 2.76 -4.02 -5.67
C LEU A 73 3.40 -3.33 -6.89
N ALA A 74 3.71 -2.03 -6.79
CA ALA A 74 4.40 -1.30 -7.86
C ALA A 74 5.77 -1.90 -8.16
N ASN A 75 6.59 -2.13 -7.14
CA ASN A 75 7.94 -2.71 -7.27
C ASN A 75 7.92 -4.16 -7.81
N SER A 76 6.85 -4.91 -7.58
CA SER A 76 6.69 -6.24 -8.16
C SER A 76 6.19 -6.23 -9.61
N GLY A 77 5.91 -5.05 -10.18
CA GLY A 77 5.32 -4.91 -11.50
C GLY A 77 3.86 -5.33 -11.60
N PHE A 78 3.16 -5.49 -10.45
CA PHE A 78 1.77 -5.93 -10.42
C PHE A 78 0.84 -5.06 -11.27
N TYR A 79 1.08 -3.76 -11.31
CA TYR A 79 0.24 -2.81 -12.04
C TYR A 79 0.52 -2.75 -13.55
N ASN A 80 1.61 -3.38 -14.02
CA ASN A 80 2.00 -3.31 -15.43
C ASN A 80 0.96 -3.99 -16.33
N GLY A 81 0.43 -3.24 -17.28
CA GLY A 81 -0.61 -3.70 -18.18
C GLY A 81 -2.03 -3.69 -17.62
N LEU A 82 -2.21 -3.33 -16.34
CA LEU A 82 -3.54 -3.09 -15.78
C LEU A 82 -4.11 -1.77 -16.33
N THR A 83 -5.39 -1.52 -16.07
CA THR A 83 -6.11 -0.42 -16.72
C THR A 83 -6.82 0.47 -15.71
N PHE A 84 -7.17 1.67 -16.15
CA PHE A 84 -8.24 2.46 -15.56
C PHE A 84 -9.56 1.95 -16.13
N HIS A 85 -10.18 1.02 -15.43
CA HIS A 85 -11.39 0.31 -15.86
C HIS A 85 -12.69 1.06 -15.57
N ARG A 86 -12.63 2.03 -14.66
CA ARG A 86 -13.79 2.84 -14.27
C ARG A 86 -13.43 4.32 -14.30
N VAL A 87 -14.20 5.09 -15.04
CA VAL A 87 -13.98 6.52 -15.26
C VAL A 87 -15.31 7.24 -15.14
N ILE A 88 -15.38 8.26 -14.29
CA ILE A 88 -16.54 9.12 -14.15
C ILE A 88 -16.09 10.57 -14.21
N ASP A 89 -16.43 11.26 -15.29
CA ASP A 89 -16.13 12.68 -15.45
C ASP A 89 -16.82 13.51 -14.35
N GLY A 90 -16.10 14.47 -13.79
CA GLY A 90 -16.54 15.24 -12.64
C GLY A 90 -16.43 14.48 -11.31
N PHE A 91 -15.75 13.32 -11.27
CA PHE A 91 -15.54 12.54 -10.05
C PHE A 91 -14.14 11.95 -9.95
N MET A 92 -13.84 10.81 -10.61
CA MET A 92 -12.56 10.12 -10.46
C MET A 92 -12.24 9.17 -11.63
N ILE A 93 -10.97 8.71 -11.69
CA ILE A 93 -10.54 7.55 -12.46
C ILE A 93 -10.10 6.45 -11.51
N GLN A 94 -10.51 5.19 -11.73
CA GLN A 94 -10.19 4.04 -10.88
C GLN A 94 -9.52 2.93 -11.70
N GLY A 95 -8.42 2.40 -11.16
CA GLY A 95 -7.62 1.35 -11.79
C GLY A 95 -7.07 0.34 -10.79
N GLY A 96 -6.10 -0.49 -11.23
CA GLY A 96 -5.41 -1.46 -10.39
C GLY A 96 -6.16 -2.78 -10.18
N ASP A 97 -7.12 -3.07 -11.07
CA ASP A 97 -7.88 -4.32 -11.08
C ASP A 97 -7.35 -5.27 -12.17
N PRO A 98 -6.82 -6.47 -11.81
CA PRO A 98 -6.39 -7.46 -12.80
C PRO A 98 -7.49 -7.95 -13.74
N ASN A 99 -8.75 -7.93 -13.28
CA ASN A 99 -9.89 -8.32 -14.10
C ASN A 99 -10.38 -7.20 -15.04
N GLY A 100 -10.07 -5.93 -14.72
CA GLY A 100 -10.49 -4.78 -15.50
C GLY A 100 -12.01 -4.56 -15.54
N ASP A 101 -12.75 -4.98 -14.51
CA ASP A 101 -14.21 -4.86 -14.40
C ASP A 101 -14.70 -4.46 -13.00
N GLY A 102 -13.77 -4.23 -12.07
CA GLY A 102 -14.02 -3.85 -10.68
C GLY A 102 -14.08 -5.03 -9.71
N THR A 103 -13.96 -6.29 -10.17
CA THR A 103 -14.15 -7.49 -9.34
C THR A 103 -12.84 -8.06 -8.80
N GLY A 104 -11.71 -7.74 -9.41
CA GLY A 104 -10.39 -8.28 -9.08
C GLY A 104 -9.62 -7.47 -8.04
N GLY A 105 -8.43 -7.96 -7.75
CA GLY A 105 -7.49 -7.33 -6.83
C GLY A 105 -6.27 -8.20 -6.58
N SER A 106 -5.31 -7.74 -5.78
CA SER A 106 -4.22 -8.57 -5.31
C SER A 106 -4.72 -9.60 -4.29
N SER A 107 -3.91 -10.65 -4.07
CA SER A 107 -4.26 -11.75 -3.14
C SER A 107 -4.37 -11.29 -1.69
N GLU A 108 -3.55 -10.32 -1.29
CA GLU A 108 -3.54 -9.78 0.07
C GLU A 108 -4.54 -8.63 0.20
N LYS A 109 -5.33 -8.66 1.27
CA LYS A 109 -6.19 -7.54 1.68
C LYS A 109 -5.54 -6.79 2.82
N ILE A 110 -5.76 -5.49 2.85
CA ILE A 110 -5.19 -4.60 3.87
C ILE A 110 -6.26 -3.99 4.76
N ASN A 111 -5.87 -3.62 5.98
CA ASN A 111 -6.71 -2.85 6.88
C ASN A 111 -6.94 -1.45 6.29
N GLY A 112 -8.19 -1.00 6.36
CA GLY A 112 -8.54 0.33 5.87
C GLY A 112 -8.12 1.43 6.83
N GLU A 113 -7.29 2.35 6.35
CA GLU A 113 -6.74 3.46 7.15
C GLU A 113 -7.60 4.72 6.97
N PHE A 114 -8.79 4.72 7.60
CA PHE A 114 -9.74 5.83 7.55
C PHE A 114 -10.58 5.92 8.84
N LYS A 115 -11.17 7.07 9.08
CA LYS A 115 -11.80 7.44 10.37
C LYS A 115 -12.92 6.47 10.78
N SER A 116 -13.80 6.06 9.88
CA SER A 116 -14.90 5.13 10.22
C SER A 116 -14.42 3.71 10.53
N ASN A 117 -13.13 3.40 10.27
CA ASN A 117 -12.45 2.17 10.66
C ASN A 117 -11.51 2.37 11.87
N GLY A 118 -11.62 3.49 12.59
CA GLY A 118 -10.85 3.77 13.81
C GLY A 118 -9.43 4.29 13.56
N VAL A 119 -9.05 4.60 12.33
CA VAL A 119 -7.73 5.15 11.99
C VAL A 119 -7.87 6.63 11.63
N GLN A 120 -7.06 7.47 12.27
CA GLN A 120 -7.02 8.89 11.92
C GLN A 120 -6.33 9.07 10.57
N ASN A 121 -7.10 9.54 9.61
CA ASN A 121 -6.62 9.94 8.29
C ASN A 121 -7.31 11.25 7.91
N ASN A 122 -6.53 12.31 7.82
CA ASN A 122 -7.04 13.68 7.60
C ASN A 122 -6.82 14.15 6.16
N ILE A 123 -6.40 13.27 5.25
CA ILE A 123 -6.29 13.62 3.83
C ILE A 123 -7.71 13.71 3.26
N SER A 124 -8.09 14.91 2.81
CA SER A 124 -9.39 15.14 2.18
C SER A 124 -9.39 14.67 0.73
N HIS A 125 -10.54 14.16 0.28
CA HIS A 125 -10.76 13.75 -1.12
C HIS A 125 -11.03 14.99 -1.99
N VAL A 126 -9.99 15.79 -2.19
CA VAL A 126 -9.98 16.91 -3.13
C VAL A 126 -9.37 16.48 -4.47
N ARG A 127 -9.49 17.32 -5.49
CA ARG A 127 -8.85 17.10 -6.80
C ARG A 127 -7.38 16.72 -6.62
N GLY A 128 -6.96 15.62 -7.24
CA GLY A 128 -5.60 15.08 -7.17
C GLY A 128 -5.36 14.08 -6.06
N THR A 129 -6.26 13.92 -5.09
CA THR A 129 -6.10 12.90 -4.05
C THR A 129 -6.15 11.50 -4.65
N ILE A 130 -5.17 10.65 -4.28
CA ILE A 130 -5.19 9.21 -4.54
C ILE A 130 -5.67 8.46 -3.30
N SER A 131 -6.58 7.48 -3.49
CA SER A 131 -7.22 6.75 -2.40
C SER A 131 -7.47 5.29 -2.78
N MET A 132 -7.57 4.38 -1.80
CA MET A 132 -7.83 2.97 -2.04
C MET A 132 -9.32 2.70 -2.26
N ALA A 133 -9.64 1.98 -3.34
CA ALA A 133 -10.96 1.41 -3.53
C ALA A 133 -11.14 0.18 -2.61
N ARG A 134 -12.38 -0.09 -2.20
CA ARG A 134 -12.76 -1.22 -1.36
C ARG A 134 -14.19 -1.68 -1.62
N SER A 135 -14.53 -2.87 -1.16
CA SER A 135 -15.93 -3.33 -1.08
C SER A 135 -16.65 -2.72 0.14
N SER A 136 -17.82 -3.20 0.49
CA SER A 136 -18.53 -2.75 1.68
C SER A 136 -17.78 -3.01 3.00
N ALA A 137 -16.96 -4.05 3.06
CA ALA A 137 -16.15 -4.36 4.25
C ALA A 137 -14.98 -3.38 4.37
N ASN A 138 -14.73 -2.85 5.58
CA ASN A 138 -13.70 -1.85 5.82
C ASN A 138 -12.28 -2.34 5.51
N ASN A 139 -11.98 -3.62 5.73
CA ASN A 139 -10.66 -4.22 5.55
C ASN A 139 -10.63 -5.10 4.28
N SER A 140 -11.15 -4.58 3.16
CA SER A 140 -11.25 -5.29 1.89
C SER A 140 -10.44 -4.69 0.75
N ALA A 141 -9.79 -3.57 0.97
CA ALA A 141 -8.88 -2.97 -0.01
C ALA A 141 -7.72 -3.93 -0.31
N SER A 142 -7.22 -3.91 -1.55
CA SER A 142 -6.08 -4.75 -1.96
C SER A 142 -5.16 -4.01 -2.94
N SER A 143 -5.52 -3.92 -4.22
CA SER A 143 -4.72 -3.24 -5.25
C SER A 143 -5.44 -2.12 -5.97
N GLN A 144 -6.79 -2.10 -5.96
CA GLN A 144 -7.52 -1.07 -6.69
C GLN A 144 -7.41 0.29 -5.99
N PHE A 145 -7.14 1.32 -6.77
CA PHE A 145 -7.02 2.71 -6.33
C PHE A 145 -7.80 3.65 -7.26
N PHE A 146 -8.07 4.86 -6.78
CA PHE A 146 -8.68 5.90 -7.60
C PHE A 146 -7.99 7.25 -7.39
N ILE A 147 -8.02 8.08 -8.43
CA ILE A 147 -7.50 9.46 -8.40
C ILE A 147 -8.69 10.41 -8.59
N MET A 148 -8.84 11.33 -7.66
CA MET A 148 -9.92 12.31 -7.69
C MET A 148 -9.71 13.32 -8.81
N GLN A 149 -10.68 13.44 -9.72
CA GLN A 149 -10.72 14.52 -10.70
C GLN A 149 -11.35 15.78 -10.11
N LYS A 150 -12.28 15.63 -9.18
CA LYS A 150 -13.02 16.72 -8.54
C LYS A 150 -13.16 16.47 -7.04
N ASP A 151 -13.27 17.55 -6.28
CA ASP A 151 -13.47 17.50 -4.82
C ASP A 151 -14.75 16.73 -4.46
N THR A 152 -14.61 15.76 -3.56
CA THR A 152 -15.72 14.93 -3.10
C THR A 152 -15.56 14.64 -1.60
N PRO A 153 -15.76 15.63 -0.73
CA PRO A 153 -15.52 15.50 0.71
C PRO A 153 -16.43 14.49 1.41
N SER A 154 -17.48 14.02 0.76
CA SER A 154 -18.33 12.92 1.28
C SER A 154 -17.61 11.58 1.38
N LEU A 155 -16.41 11.42 0.76
CA LEU A 155 -15.57 10.24 0.89
C LEU A 155 -14.63 10.32 2.10
N ASP A 156 -14.47 11.50 2.70
CA ASP A 156 -13.57 11.71 3.84
C ASP A 156 -13.98 10.83 5.03
N GLY A 157 -12.98 10.16 5.59
CA GLY A 157 -13.20 9.22 6.68
C GLY A 157 -13.87 7.90 6.30
N GLN A 158 -14.16 7.65 5.02
CA GLN A 158 -14.76 6.42 4.50
C GLN A 158 -13.81 5.59 3.64
N TYR A 159 -12.77 6.23 3.09
CA TYR A 159 -11.75 5.61 2.24
C TYR A 159 -10.36 6.03 2.70
N ALA A 160 -9.37 5.15 2.45
CA ALA A 160 -7.99 5.38 2.78
C ALA A 160 -7.32 6.25 1.70
N ALA A 161 -7.41 7.56 1.84
CA ALA A 161 -6.60 8.48 1.07
C ALA A 161 -5.14 8.34 1.51
N PHE A 162 -4.20 8.25 0.55
CA PHE A 162 -2.81 7.94 0.86
C PHE A 162 -1.79 8.77 0.08
N GLY A 163 -2.21 9.81 -0.63
CA GLY A 163 -1.31 10.69 -1.36
C GLY A 163 -2.01 11.70 -2.22
N THR A 164 -1.22 12.45 -2.98
CA THR A 164 -1.69 13.53 -3.85
C THR A 164 -0.88 13.57 -5.15
N VAL A 165 -1.55 13.77 -6.28
CA VAL A 165 -0.93 14.03 -7.59
C VAL A 165 -0.18 15.35 -7.54
N THR A 166 1.10 15.30 -7.84
CA THR A 166 1.99 16.48 -7.91
C THR A 166 2.14 17.03 -9.33
N SER A 167 1.94 16.16 -10.34
CA SER A 167 1.98 16.53 -11.77
C SER A 167 1.10 15.57 -12.58
N GLY A 168 0.53 16.03 -13.71
CA GLY A 168 -0.24 15.19 -14.63
C GLY A 168 -1.75 15.15 -14.36
N MET A 169 -2.33 16.11 -13.64
CA MET A 169 -3.79 16.21 -13.50
C MET A 169 -4.52 16.53 -14.81
N ASP A 170 -3.84 17.12 -15.78
CA ASP A 170 -4.33 17.29 -17.17
C ASP A 170 -4.50 15.93 -17.88
N ILE A 171 -3.67 14.93 -17.52
CA ILE A 171 -3.79 13.56 -18.01
C ILE A 171 -5.05 12.90 -17.43
N VAL A 172 -5.31 13.09 -16.12
CA VAL A 172 -6.55 12.63 -15.48
C VAL A 172 -7.78 13.21 -16.15
N ASP A 173 -7.76 14.53 -16.42
CA ASP A 173 -8.84 15.21 -17.13
C ASP A 173 -9.04 14.68 -18.55
N LYS A 174 -7.92 14.44 -19.27
CA LYS A 174 -7.96 13.89 -20.62
C LYS A 174 -8.56 12.49 -20.63
N ILE A 175 -8.19 11.62 -19.69
CA ILE A 175 -8.76 10.29 -19.53
C ILE A 175 -10.28 10.40 -19.30
N CYS A 176 -10.72 11.27 -18.39
CA CYS A 176 -12.15 11.47 -18.12
C CYS A 176 -12.91 11.93 -19.35
N LYS A 177 -12.32 12.84 -20.14
CA LYS A 177 -12.92 13.38 -21.34
C LYS A 177 -13.00 12.35 -22.49
N ASP A 178 -11.98 11.51 -22.64
CA ASP A 178 -11.89 10.54 -23.73
C ASP A 178 -12.71 9.27 -23.46
N CYS A 179 -12.86 8.86 -22.18
CA CYS A 179 -13.52 7.63 -21.78
C CYS A 179 -15.01 7.84 -21.42
N THR A 180 -15.83 8.16 -22.42
CA THR A 180 -17.26 8.43 -22.25
C THR A 180 -18.15 7.20 -22.48
N ASP A 181 -17.63 6.12 -23.10
CA ASP A 181 -18.35 4.88 -23.38
C ASP A 181 -18.32 3.96 -22.15
N THR A 182 -19.10 4.34 -21.14
CA THR A 182 -19.17 3.63 -19.86
C THR A 182 -20.59 3.18 -19.55
N ASN A 183 -20.73 2.16 -18.71
CA ASN A 183 -22.03 1.78 -18.16
C ASN A 183 -22.51 2.79 -17.07
N GLN A 184 -23.70 2.56 -16.49
CA GLN A 184 -24.29 3.44 -15.46
C GLN A 184 -23.40 3.62 -14.21
N ASN A 185 -22.43 2.72 -13.97
CA ASN A 185 -21.50 2.78 -12.85
C ASN A 185 -20.15 3.40 -13.24
N GLY A 186 -19.99 3.86 -14.48
CA GLY A 186 -18.77 4.43 -15.02
C GLY A 186 -17.72 3.39 -15.46
N VAL A 187 -18.08 2.10 -15.53
CA VAL A 187 -17.16 1.04 -16.00
C VAL A 187 -17.11 1.04 -17.52
N ILE A 188 -15.88 1.07 -18.07
CA ILE A 188 -15.59 0.92 -19.50
C ILE A 188 -15.71 -0.58 -19.81
N THR A 189 -16.82 -1.00 -20.41
CA THR A 189 -17.12 -2.43 -20.66
C THR A 189 -16.29 -3.03 -21.77
N ASP A 190 -15.90 -2.23 -22.77
CA ASP A 190 -14.95 -2.64 -23.81
C ASP A 190 -13.53 -2.48 -23.29
N LYS A 191 -12.91 -3.59 -22.85
CA LYS A 191 -11.56 -3.57 -22.27
C LYS A 191 -10.49 -3.02 -23.22
N SER A 192 -10.70 -3.07 -24.52
CA SER A 192 -9.76 -2.52 -25.51
C SER A 192 -9.70 -1.00 -25.50
N LYS A 193 -10.71 -0.34 -24.92
CA LYS A 193 -10.82 1.12 -24.78
C LYS A 193 -10.34 1.62 -23.41
N GLN A 194 -10.02 0.72 -22.48
CA GLN A 194 -9.54 1.12 -21.15
C GLN A 194 -8.12 1.69 -21.24
N PRO A 195 -7.82 2.86 -20.64
CA PRO A 195 -6.47 3.40 -20.57
C PRO A 195 -5.54 2.44 -19.84
N VAL A 196 -4.42 2.07 -20.47
CA VAL A 196 -3.49 1.06 -19.96
C VAL A 196 -2.39 1.74 -19.13
N ILE A 197 -2.19 1.28 -17.92
CA ILE A 197 -1.04 1.61 -17.08
C ILE A 197 0.14 0.79 -17.59
N SER A 198 1.10 1.42 -18.26
CA SER A 198 2.31 0.71 -18.73
C SER A 198 3.17 0.28 -17.55
N THR A 199 3.31 1.14 -16.57
CA THR A 199 4.03 0.84 -15.32
C THR A 199 3.68 1.82 -14.22
N ILE A 200 3.86 1.39 -12.97
CA ILE A 200 3.98 2.27 -11.81
C ILE A 200 5.35 2.03 -11.20
N ARG A 201 6.17 3.06 -11.13
CA ARG A 201 7.52 2.97 -10.58
C ARG A 201 7.74 3.97 -9.46
N VAL A 202 8.48 3.55 -8.44
CA VAL A 202 8.93 4.43 -7.37
C VAL A 202 10.03 5.33 -7.93
N VAL A 203 9.92 6.63 -7.66
CA VAL A 203 10.90 7.66 -8.04
C VAL A 203 11.35 8.36 -6.76
N ASN A 204 12.65 8.47 -6.56
CA ASN A 204 13.26 9.10 -5.38
C ASN A 204 13.68 10.53 -5.71
#